data_b04d4d03204f1d56ffa0959e84d3632a
#
_entry.id   b04d4d03204f1d56ffa0959e84d3632a
#
_cell.length_a   1.000
_cell.length_b   1.000
_cell.length_c   1.000
_cell.angle_alpha   90.00
_cell.angle_beta   90.00
_cell.angle_gamma   90.00
#
_symmetry.space_group_name_H-M   'P 1'
#
loop_
_entity.id
_entity.type
_entity.pdbx_description
1 polymer ?
#
loop_
_entity_poly.entity_id
_entity_poly.type
_entity_poly.pdbx_seq_one_letter_code
_entity_poly.pdbx_strand_id
1 'polypeptide(L)'
;IVTGDWSSDVCSSDLSDHFGSTDDFIFAVTRNEALEALHRFIEERLICFGDYQDAMIAEDPWLFHSHLSMYLNNGLLKPKECIDLAEKAFYELKVPINSVEGFIRQILGWREYVRGLYWLKMPDYRILNELAADVSLPSFYWDAETKMNCLKTSIENTRDNAYSHHIQRLMVLGNFALIAGIKPKEVNEWFLSVYADAYEWVELPNVSGMALFADGGIMASKPYASSGAYINRMSNYCKDCHYDVKEKIGKKACPFNYLY
;
A
#
# COMPACT_ATOMS: atom_id res chain seq x y z
N ILE A 1 -10.24 37.65 -6.59
CA ILE A 1 -10.04 36.43 -7.37
C ILE A 1 -8.74 36.64 -8.11
N VAL A 2 -7.65 36.07 -7.59
CA VAL A 2 -6.36 36.05 -8.28
C VAL A 2 -6.49 34.92 -9.32
N THR A 3 -6.62 35.28 -10.58
CA THR A 3 -6.45 34.36 -11.69
C THR A 3 -4.95 34.07 -11.82
N GLY A 4 -4.45 33.18 -10.99
CA GLY A 4 -3.13 32.60 -11.22
C GLY A 4 -3.19 31.76 -12.47
N ASP A 5 -2.31 32.03 -13.39
CA ASP A 5 -2.08 31.20 -14.56
C ASP A 5 -1.54 29.84 -14.07
N TRP A 6 -2.42 28.85 -14.00
CA TRP A 6 -2.09 27.48 -13.64
C TRP A 6 -1.57 26.67 -14.85
N SER A 7 -1.26 27.33 -15.94
CA SER A 7 -0.45 26.77 -17.01
C SER A 7 1.03 26.74 -16.58
N SER A 8 1.27 26.31 -15.37
CA SER A 8 2.64 26.16 -14.92
C SER A 8 3.24 24.95 -15.63
N ASP A 9 4.25 25.22 -16.38
CA ASP A 9 5.25 24.28 -16.80
C ASP A 9 5.96 23.68 -15.58
N VAL A 10 5.28 22.80 -14.82
CA VAL A 10 5.95 21.97 -13.83
C VAL A 10 6.81 21.01 -14.66
N CYS A 11 8.05 21.41 -14.88
CA CYS A 11 9.03 20.60 -15.58
C CYS A 11 9.57 19.52 -14.63
N SER A 12 9.99 18.39 -15.16
CA SER A 12 10.73 17.37 -14.41
C SER A 12 11.96 17.93 -13.67
N SER A 13 12.55 19.04 -14.18
CA SER A 13 13.62 19.78 -13.51
C SER A 13 13.19 20.40 -12.17
N ASP A 14 11.92 20.79 -12.02
CA ASP A 14 11.40 21.39 -10.77
C ASP A 14 11.19 20.35 -9.68
N LEU A 15 11.17 19.07 -10.05
CA LEU A 15 10.96 17.92 -9.19
C LEU A 15 12.24 17.09 -8.96
N SER A 16 13.41 17.59 -9.41
CA SER A 16 14.68 16.85 -9.34
C SER A 16 15.07 16.42 -7.92
N ASP A 17 14.66 17.20 -6.91
CA ASP A 17 14.98 16.96 -5.50
C ASP A 17 13.84 16.26 -4.74
N HIS A 18 12.79 15.83 -5.44
CA HIS A 18 11.65 15.14 -4.83
C HIS A 18 11.85 13.63 -4.82
N PHE A 19 11.10 12.95 -3.94
CA PHE A 19 11.05 11.50 -3.87
C PHE A 19 10.41 10.91 -5.14
N GLY A 20 11.11 10.00 -5.81
CA GLY A 20 10.64 9.37 -7.04
C GLY A 20 11.09 10.07 -8.33
N SER A 21 10.54 9.61 -9.46
CA SER A 21 10.77 10.14 -10.80
C SER A 21 9.46 10.18 -11.59
N THR A 22 9.38 11.09 -12.55
CA THR A 22 8.27 11.17 -13.50
C THR A 22 8.62 10.60 -14.88
N ASP A 23 9.84 10.06 -15.05
CA ASP A 23 10.36 9.65 -16.36
C ASP A 23 9.57 8.47 -16.97
N ASP A 24 9.14 7.55 -16.13
CA ASP A 24 8.38 6.36 -16.52
C ASP A 24 6.93 6.41 -16.01
N PHE A 25 6.25 7.54 -16.18
CA PHE A 25 4.87 7.71 -15.74
C PHE A 25 3.92 6.80 -16.53
N ILE A 26 3.35 5.79 -15.87
CA ILE A 26 2.54 4.73 -16.48
C ILE A 26 1.04 4.79 -16.13
N PHE A 27 0.64 5.70 -15.24
CA PHE A 27 -0.74 5.75 -14.78
C PHE A 27 -1.66 6.42 -15.79
N ALA A 28 -2.89 5.93 -15.90
CA ALA A 28 -3.93 6.53 -16.69
C ALA A 28 -4.29 7.94 -16.19
N VAL A 29 -4.38 8.90 -17.08
CA VAL A 29 -4.79 10.28 -16.77
C VAL A 29 -6.16 10.63 -17.33
N THR A 30 -6.69 9.77 -18.19
CA THR A 30 -8.04 9.91 -18.75
C THR A 30 -8.93 8.75 -18.33
N ARG A 31 -10.25 8.98 -18.41
CA ARG A 31 -11.23 7.92 -18.12
C ARG A 31 -11.10 6.74 -19.09
N ASN A 32 -10.83 6.99 -20.36
CA ASN A 32 -10.70 5.92 -21.36
C ASN A 32 -9.50 5.02 -21.05
N GLU A 33 -8.36 5.59 -20.72
CA GLU A 33 -7.18 4.83 -20.28
C GLU A 33 -7.44 4.04 -18.98
N ALA A 34 -8.16 4.65 -18.02
CA ALA A 34 -8.53 3.95 -16.79
C ALA A 34 -9.47 2.76 -17.04
N LEU A 35 -10.42 2.89 -17.98
CA LEU A 35 -11.26 1.78 -18.43
C LEU A 35 -10.44 0.70 -19.14
N GLU A 36 -9.47 1.06 -19.96
CA GLU A 36 -8.56 0.10 -20.57
C GLU A 36 -7.75 -0.66 -19.51
N ALA A 37 -7.23 0.04 -18.50
CA ALA A 37 -6.53 -0.59 -17.37
C ALA A 37 -7.44 -1.58 -16.62
N LEU A 38 -8.72 -1.24 -16.42
CA LEU A 38 -9.71 -2.14 -15.81
C LEU A 38 -9.95 -3.37 -16.68
N HIS A 39 -10.15 -3.23 -17.99
CA HIS A 39 -10.33 -4.35 -18.90
C HIS A 39 -9.11 -5.27 -18.92
N ARG A 40 -7.91 -4.72 -18.98
CA ARG A 40 -6.68 -5.50 -18.90
C ARG A 40 -6.57 -6.28 -17.58
N PHE A 41 -6.92 -5.68 -16.46
CA PHE A 41 -6.94 -6.42 -15.19
C PHE A 41 -7.90 -7.61 -15.24
N ILE A 42 -9.12 -7.39 -15.72
CA ILE A 42 -10.15 -8.43 -15.79
C ILE A 42 -9.71 -9.61 -16.69
N GLU A 43 -9.11 -9.31 -17.84
CA GLU A 43 -8.76 -10.31 -18.85
C GLU A 43 -7.45 -11.04 -18.54
N GLU A 44 -6.44 -10.33 -18.01
CA GLU A 44 -5.09 -10.85 -17.89
C GLU A 44 -4.75 -11.34 -16.48
N ARG A 45 -5.25 -10.67 -15.42
CA ARG A 45 -4.77 -10.87 -14.04
C ARG A 45 -5.81 -11.37 -13.06
N LEU A 46 -7.09 -11.04 -13.26
CA LEU A 46 -8.14 -11.42 -12.31
C LEU A 46 -8.19 -12.93 -12.05
N ILE A 47 -7.90 -13.74 -13.06
CA ILE A 47 -7.89 -15.22 -12.93
C ILE A 47 -6.91 -15.71 -11.85
N CYS A 48 -5.79 -15.03 -11.67
CA CYS A 48 -4.76 -15.36 -10.68
C CYS A 48 -4.85 -14.54 -9.39
N PHE A 49 -5.71 -13.51 -9.35
CA PHE A 49 -5.79 -12.57 -8.24
C PHE A 49 -6.04 -13.26 -6.89
N GLY A 50 -6.98 -14.20 -6.82
CA GLY A 50 -7.36 -14.86 -5.57
C GLY A 50 -6.23 -15.67 -4.95
N ASP A 51 -5.41 -16.31 -5.76
CA ASP A 51 -4.32 -17.17 -5.28
C ASP A 51 -3.07 -16.36 -4.90
N TYR A 52 -2.84 -15.20 -5.54
CA TYR A 52 -1.61 -14.42 -5.40
C TYR A 52 -1.80 -13.01 -4.82
N GLN A 53 -2.99 -12.67 -4.32
CA GLN A 53 -3.27 -11.32 -3.80
C GLN A 53 -2.35 -10.88 -2.65
N ASP A 54 -1.77 -11.82 -1.90
CA ASP A 54 -0.86 -11.53 -0.77
C ASP A 54 0.62 -11.83 -1.11
N ALA A 55 0.93 -12.27 -2.32
CA ALA A 55 2.28 -12.61 -2.72
C ALA A 55 3.14 -11.36 -2.96
N MET A 56 4.42 -11.45 -2.58
CA MET A 56 5.43 -10.42 -2.82
C MET A 56 6.65 -11.06 -3.50
N ILE A 57 7.20 -10.40 -4.51
CA ILE A 57 8.43 -10.85 -5.16
C ILE A 57 9.31 -9.64 -5.50
N ALA A 58 10.63 -9.77 -5.37
CA ALA A 58 11.53 -8.65 -5.53
C ALA A 58 11.62 -8.16 -6.99
N GLU A 59 11.50 -9.11 -7.92
CA GLU A 59 11.72 -8.88 -9.35
C GLU A 59 10.48 -8.33 -10.09
N ASP A 60 9.28 -8.39 -9.46
CA ASP A 60 8.04 -7.92 -10.07
C ASP A 60 7.17 -7.17 -9.05
N PRO A 61 7.13 -5.84 -9.13
CA PRO A 61 6.32 -5.02 -8.23
C PRO A 61 4.82 -5.08 -8.50
N TRP A 62 4.42 -5.62 -9.65
CA TRP A 62 3.05 -5.56 -10.15
C TRP A 62 2.26 -6.83 -9.93
N LEU A 63 2.85 -8.00 -10.16
CA LEU A 63 2.21 -9.31 -10.06
C LEU A 63 0.80 -9.32 -10.67
N PHE A 64 -0.15 -9.96 -9.96
CA PHE A 64 -1.55 -10.09 -10.39
C PHE A 64 -2.49 -9.06 -9.71
N HIS A 65 -1.92 -7.97 -9.11
CA HIS A 65 -2.72 -6.94 -8.45
C HIS A 65 -3.48 -6.08 -9.47
N SER A 66 -4.57 -5.47 -9.00
CA SER A 66 -5.48 -4.74 -9.91
C SER A 66 -4.91 -3.42 -10.42
N HIS A 67 -4.13 -2.70 -9.61
CA HIS A 67 -3.61 -1.35 -9.86
C HIS A 67 -4.71 -0.33 -10.21
N LEU A 68 -5.90 -0.47 -9.64
CA LEU A 68 -7.06 0.37 -9.94
C LEU A 68 -7.37 1.41 -8.84
N SER A 69 -6.68 1.33 -7.69
CA SER A 69 -6.97 2.16 -6.52
C SER A 69 -6.88 3.66 -6.82
N MET A 70 -5.86 4.10 -7.55
CA MET A 70 -5.71 5.50 -7.94
C MET A 70 -6.88 5.99 -8.79
N TYR A 71 -7.38 5.18 -9.72
CA TYR A 71 -8.50 5.55 -10.61
C TYR A 71 -9.85 5.54 -9.89
N LEU A 72 -10.00 4.67 -8.91
CA LEU A 72 -11.18 4.65 -8.03
C LEU A 72 -11.18 5.86 -7.07
N ASN A 73 -10.02 6.26 -6.57
CA ASN A 73 -9.90 7.32 -5.59
C ASN A 73 -10.01 8.70 -6.21
N ASN A 74 -9.50 8.91 -7.43
CA ASN A 74 -9.66 10.16 -8.18
C ASN A 74 -10.98 10.25 -8.97
N GLY A 75 -11.77 9.17 -9.03
CA GLY A 75 -13.09 9.14 -9.67
C GLY A 75 -13.07 8.86 -11.18
N LEU A 76 -11.92 8.50 -11.77
CA LEU A 76 -11.85 8.03 -13.18
C LEU A 76 -12.61 6.71 -13.37
N LEU A 77 -12.64 5.85 -12.35
CA LEU A 77 -13.45 4.63 -12.33
C LEU A 77 -14.52 4.71 -11.23
N LYS A 78 -15.67 4.14 -11.49
CA LYS A 78 -16.73 3.97 -10.48
C LYS A 78 -16.62 2.58 -9.85
N PRO A 79 -16.78 2.46 -8.52
CA PRO A 79 -16.77 1.16 -7.84
C PRO A 79 -17.71 0.12 -8.47
N LYS A 80 -18.93 0.54 -8.82
CA LYS A 80 -19.91 -0.37 -9.40
C LYS A 80 -19.48 -0.97 -10.73
N GLU A 81 -18.86 -0.20 -11.63
CA GLU A 81 -18.43 -0.72 -12.93
C GLU A 81 -17.30 -1.77 -12.79
N CYS A 82 -16.43 -1.60 -11.80
CA CYS A 82 -15.40 -2.60 -11.50
C CYS A 82 -16.01 -3.90 -10.98
N ILE A 83 -17.04 -3.80 -10.12
CA ILE A 83 -17.76 -4.96 -9.57
C ILE A 83 -18.53 -5.66 -10.68
N ASP A 84 -19.28 -4.94 -11.51
CA ASP A 84 -20.10 -5.50 -12.58
C ASP A 84 -19.24 -6.26 -13.60
N LEU A 85 -18.06 -5.73 -13.97
CA LEU A 85 -17.14 -6.40 -14.88
C LEU A 85 -16.50 -7.66 -14.26
N ALA A 86 -16.17 -7.63 -12.97
CA ALA A 86 -15.65 -8.81 -12.28
C ALA A 86 -16.72 -9.91 -12.16
N GLU A 87 -17.97 -9.54 -11.84
CA GLU A 87 -19.11 -10.47 -11.81
C GLU A 87 -19.36 -11.07 -13.19
N LYS A 88 -19.36 -10.25 -14.25
CA LYS A 88 -19.49 -10.71 -15.62
C LYS A 88 -18.38 -11.71 -15.99
N ALA A 89 -17.13 -11.46 -15.59
CA ALA A 89 -16.00 -12.36 -15.83
C ALA A 89 -16.18 -13.72 -15.14
N PHE A 90 -16.81 -13.78 -13.97
CA PHE A 90 -17.17 -15.05 -13.33
C PHE A 90 -18.08 -15.90 -14.20
N TYR A 91 -19.16 -15.32 -14.74
CA TYR A 91 -20.14 -16.08 -15.53
C TYR A 91 -19.65 -16.41 -16.93
N GLU A 92 -18.99 -15.48 -17.61
CA GLU A 92 -18.62 -15.60 -19.02
C GLU A 92 -17.22 -16.19 -19.23
N LEU A 93 -16.22 -15.77 -18.45
CA LEU A 93 -14.82 -16.17 -18.59
C LEU A 93 -14.42 -17.30 -17.65
N LYS A 94 -15.33 -17.74 -16.76
CA LYS A 94 -15.10 -18.78 -15.75
C LYS A 94 -13.91 -18.48 -14.82
N VAL A 95 -13.73 -17.21 -14.48
CA VAL A 95 -12.74 -16.80 -13.48
C VAL A 95 -13.09 -17.45 -12.14
N PRO A 96 -12.11 -17.99 -11.38
CA PRO A 96 -12.37 -18.65 -10.11
C PRO A 96 -13.09 -17.74 -9.10
N ILE A 97 -14.00 -18.31 -8.32
CA ILE A 97 -14.80 -17.55 -7.36
C ILE A 97 -13.96 -16.86 -6.30
N ASN A 98 -12.85 -17.45 -5.84
CA ASN A 98 -11.94 -16.84 -4.89
C ASN A 98 -11.31 -15.54 -5.41
N SER A 99 -11.04 -15.46 -6.72
CA SER A 99 -10.52 -14.25 -7.36
C SER A 99 -11.57 -13.14 -7.45
N VAL A 100 -12.76 -13.49 -7.93
CA VAL A 100 -13.87 -12.53 -8.12
C VAL A 100 -14.38 -12.03 -6.76
N GLU A 101 -14.67 -12.94 -5.85
CA GLU A 101 -15.14 -12.60 -4.50
C GLU A 101 -14.08 -11.81 -3.73
N GLY A 102 -12.83 -12.22 -3.80
CA GLY A 102 -11.71 -11.50 -3.19
C GLY A 102 -11.60 -10.08 -3.70
N PHE A 103 -11.68 -9.84 -5.01
CA PHE A 103 -11.64 -8.52 -5.60
C PHE A 103 -12.86 -7.66 -5.23
N ILE A 104 -14.08 -8.20 -5.34
CA ILE A 104 -15.31 -7.47 -5.02
C ILE A 104 -15.34 -7.06 -3.55
N ARG A 105 -14.85 -7.90 -2.63
CA ARG A 105 -14.78 -7.59 -1.18
C ARG A 105 -13.84 -6.43 -0.88
N GLN A 106 -12.80 -6.22 -1.65
CA GLN A 106 -11.94 -5.04 -1.46
C GLN A 106 -12.69 -3.74 -1.76
N ILE A 107 -13.60 -3.76 -2.72
CA ILE A 107 -14.36 -2.57 -3.14
C ILE A 107 -15.62 -2.38 -2.29
N LEU A 108 -16.51 -3.38 -2.30
CA LEU A 108 -17.81 -3.30 -1.63
C LEU A 108 -17.70 -3.39 -0.10
N GLY A 109 -16.76 -4.22 0.39
CA GLY A 109 -16.55 -4.42 1.82
C GLY A 109 -15.55 -3.40 2.38
N TRP A 110 -14.28 -3.62 2.08
CA TRP A 110 -13.19 -2.90 2.72
C TRP A 110 -13.20 -1.39 2.45
N ARG A 111 -13.26 -0.99 1.20
CA ARG A 111 -13.25 0.42 0.80
C ARG A 111 -14.41 1.22 1.43
N GLU A 112 -15.63 0.67 1.42
CA GLU A 112 -16.79 1.35 2.02
C GLU A 112 -16.74 1.35 3.55
N TYR A 113 -16.20 0.31 4.18
CA TYR A 113 -15.95 0.27 5.62
C TYR A 113 -14.98 1.38 6.05
N VAL A 114 -13.84 1.49 5.38
CA VAL A 114 -12.83 2.53 5.62
C VAL A 114 -13.43 3.93 5.45
N ARG A 115 -14.19 4.14 4.38
CA ARG A 115 -14.87 5.41 4.13
C ARG A 115 -15.87 5.76 5.24
N GLY A 116 -16.69 4.80 5.67
CA GLY A 116 -17.62 5.00 6.77
C GLY A 116 -16.92 5.35 8.08
N LEU A 117 -15.84 4.64 8.40
CA LEU A 117 -15.03 4.87 9.59
C LEU A 117 -14.42 6.28 9.60
N TYR A 118 -13.81 6.69 8.48
CA TYR A 118 -13.23 8.02 8.33
C TYR A 118 -14.25 9.13 8.63
N TRP A 119 -15.38 9.12 7.95
CA TRP A 119 -16.40 10.16 8.14
C TRP A 119 -17.06 10.14 9.52
N LEU A 120 -17.12 8.98 10.16
CA LEU A 120 -17.68 8.84 11.51
C LEU A 120 -16.73 9.35 12.59
N LYS A 121 -15.41 9.22 12.42
CA LYS A 121 -14.42 9.42 13.47
C LYS A 121 -13.57 10.68 13.32
N MET A 122 -13.59 11.34 12.16
CA MET A 122 -12.87 12.60 11.97
C MET A 122 -13.57 13.77 12.72
N PRO A 123 -12.82 14.80 13.17
CA PRO A 123 -11.37 15.00 12.95
C PRO A 123 -10.46 14.31 13.99
N ASP A 124 -11.00 13.81 15.10
CA ASP A 124 -10.23 13.33 16.24
C ASP A 124 -9.40 12.07 15.92
N TYR A 125 -9.82 11.30 14.95
CA TYR A 125 -9.13 10.09 14.52
C TYR A 125 -7.67 10.34 14.07
N ARG A 126 -7.39 11.52 13.52
CA ARG A 126 -6.06 11.89 12.99
C ARG A 126 -4.96 11.92 14.05
N ILE A 127 -5.30 12.19 15.31
CA ILE A 127 -4.34 12.38 16.40
C ILE A 127 -4.21 11.17 17.32
N LEU A 128 -4.90 10.08 17.02
CA LEU A 128 -4.88 8.88 17.85
C LEU A 128 -3.49 8.24 17.86
N ASN A 129 -3.05 7.82 19.05
CA ASN A 129 -1.78 7.14 19.30
C ASN A 129 -1.88 6.29 20.56
N GLU A 130 -2.68 5.24 20.51
CA GLU A 130 -2.97 4.36 21.67
C GLU A 130 -1.72 3.74 22.27
N LEU A 131 -0.74 3.39 21.43
CA LEU A 131 0.50 2.75 21.87
C LEU A 131 1.55 3.75 22.38
N ALA A 132 1.25 5.06 22.40
CA ALA A 132 2.17 6.12 22.77
C ALA A 132 3.52 6.04 22.01
N ALA A 133 3.46 5.68 20.73
CA ALA A 133 4.62 5.56 19.86
C ALA A 133 5.24 6.95 19.61
N ASP A 134 6.54 7.13 19.87
CA ASP A 134 7.23 8.41 19.87
C ASP A 134 8.54 8.46 19.08
N VAL A 135 8.92 7.34 18.46
CA VAL A 135 10.13 7.25 17.63
C VAL A 135 9.90 7.99 16.31
N SER A 136 10.87 8.81 15.90
CA SER A 136 10.81 9.51 14.61
C SER A 136 10.97 8.53 13.43
N LEU A 137 10.35 8.87 12.29
CA LEU A 137 10.47 8.09 11.07
C LEU A 137 11.95 8.02 10.63
N PRO A 138 12.53 6.83 10.50
CA PRO A 138 13.93 6.68 10.07
C PRO A 138 14.15 7.19 8.65
N SER A 139 15.35 7.77 8.40
CA SER A 139 15.70 8.34 7.08
C SER A 139 15.60 7.35 5.94
N PHE A 140 15.81 6.04 6.21
CA PHE A 140 15.74 5.02 5.17
C PHE A 140 14.37 4.90 4.50
N TYR A 141 13.28 5.43 5.09
CA TYR A 141 12.00 5.53 4.40
C TYR A 141 12.05 6.45 3.17
N TRP A 142 13.04 7.35 3.12
CA TRP A 142 13.24 8.28 2.00
C TRP A 142 14.34 7.84 1.03
N ASP A 143 15.42 7.23 1.53
CA ASP A 143 16.61 6.92 0.73
C ASP A 143 16.81 5.41 0.46
N ALA A 144 16.01 4.54 1.10
CA ALA A 144 16.13 3.08 1.05
C ALA A 144 17.49 2.54 1.61
N GLU A 145 18.29 3.37 2.30
CA GLU A 145 19.61 3.01 2.83
C GLU A 145 19.48 2.11 4.08
N THR A 146 19.09 0.86 3.87
CA THR A 146 18.93 -0.15 4.91
C THR A 146 19.47 -1.51 4.48
N LYS A 147 19.92 -2.30 5.45
CA LYS A 147 20.33 -3.69 5.25
C LYS A 147 19.17 -4.70 5.32
N MET A 148 17.98 -4.23 5.68
CA MET A 148 16.76 -5.03 5.69
C MET A 148 16.19 -5.10 4.26
N ASN A 149 16.51 -6.17 3.53
CA ASN A 149 16.16 -6.27 2.11
C ASN A 149 14.66 -6.11 1.83
N CYS A 150 13.79 -6.59 2.71
CA CYS A 150 12.34 -6.43 2.57
C CYS A 150 11.91 -4.95 2.61
N LEU A 151 12.46 -4.15 3.54
CA LEU A 151 12.20 -2.71 3.61
C LEU A 151 12.79 -1.99 2.40
N LYS A 152 14.08 -2.28 2.09
CA LYS A 152 14.76 -1.70 0.94
C LYS A 152 13.94 -1.89 -0.33
N THR A 153 13.61 -3.12 -0.69
CA THR A 153 12.83 -3.45 -1.89
C THR A 153 11.45 -2.77 -1.90
N SER A 154 10.75 -2.74 -0.75
CA SER A 154 9.43 -2.09 -0.69
C SER A 154 9.49 -0.58 -0.83
N ILE A 155 10.55 0.07 -0.30
CA ILE A 155 10.75 1.51 -0.42
C ILE A 155 11.22 1.88 -1.84
N GLU A 156 12.15 1.12 -2.42
CA GLU A 156 12.57 1.31 -3.82
C GLU A 156 11.38 1.16 -4.77
N ASN A 157 10.54 0.14 -4.58
CA ASN A 157 9.32 -0.03 -5.35
C ASN A 157 8.36 1.17 -5.19
N THR A 158 8.21 1.68 -3.97
CA THR A 158 7.40 2.88 -3.70
C THR A 158 7.98 4.10 -4.40
N ARG A 159 9.29 4.32 -4.33
CA ARG A 159 9.99 5.45 -4.95
C ARG A 159 9.87 5.42 -6.47
N ASP A 160 10.12 4.27 -7.06
CA ASP A 160 10.24 4.13 -8.51
C ASP A 160 8.87 4.06 -9.21
N ASN A 161 7.82 3.61 -8.50
CA ASN A 161 6.50 3.38 -9.08
C ASN A 161 5.36 4.17 -8.41
N ALA A 162 5.64 4.98 -7.39
CA ALA A 162 4.61 5.59 -6.53
C ALA A 162 3.53 4.59 -6.06
N TYR A 163 3.93 3.31 -5.95
CA TYR A 163 3.06 2.18 -5.69
C TYR A 163 3.78 1.10 -4.87
N SER A 164 3.06 0.52 -3.95
CA SER A 164 3.33 -0.79 -3.33
C SER A 164 1.99 -1.45 -3.08
N HIS A 165 1.89 -2.76 -3.23
CA HIS A 165 0.62 -3.42 -2.91
C HIS A 165 0.38 -3.51 -1.40
N HIS A 166 -0.87 -3.82 -1.02
CA HIS A 166 -1.33 -3.77 0.36
C HIS A 166 -0.41 -4.52 1.36
N ILE A 167 0.08 -5.70 1.01
CA ILE A 167 0.91 -6.49 1.92
C ILE A 167 2.30 -5.88 2.13
N GLN A 168 2.91 -5.26 1.13
CA GLN A 168 4.14 -4.48 1.32
C GLN A 168 3.88 -3.30 2.26
N ARG A 169 2.76 -2.58 2.08
CA ARG A 169 2.39 -1.45 2.95
C ARG A 169 2.09 -1.90 4.38
N LEU A 170 1.28 -2.94 4.55
CA LEU A 170 0.84 -3.41 5.86
C LEU A 170 1.92 -4.21 6.59
N MET A 171 2.41 -5.29 5.96
CA MET A 171 3.19 -6.33 6.65
C MET A 171 4.70 -6.13 6.55
N VAL A 172 5.17 -5.18 5.75
CA VAL A 172 6.58 -4.80 5.67
C VAL A 172 6.77 -3.41 6.26
N LEU A 173 6.31 -2.37 5.58
CA LEU A 173 6.50 -0.97 5.99
C LEU A 173 5.73 -0.63 7.29
N GLY A 174 4.43 -0.88 7.31
CA GLY A 174 3.58 -0.63 8.47
C GLY A 174 3.94 -1.49 9.68
N ASN A 175 4.19 -2.78 9.47
CA ASN A 175 4.60 -3.69 10.54
C ASN A 175 5.93 -3.26 11.19
N PHE A 176 6.93 -2.83 10.38
CA PHE A 176 8.15 -2.27 10.94
C PHE A 176 7.87 -1.02 11.77
N ALA A 177 7.08 -0.09 11.23
CA ALA A 177 6.72 1.13 11.93
C ALA A 177 6.01 0.85 13.28
N LEU A 178 5.10 -0.12 13.30
CA LEU A 178 4.38 -0.57 14.51
C LEU A 178 5.35 -1.12 15.57
N ILE A 179 6.16 -2.13 15.21
CA ILE A 179 7.03 -2.80 16.19
C ILE A 179 8.23 -1.95 16.61
N ALA A 180 8.62 -0.97 15.80
CA ALA A 180 9.66 0.00 16.13
C ALA A 180 9.12 1.23 16.91
N GLY A 181 7.81 1.33 17.11
CA GLY A 181 7.20 2.45 17.85
C GLY A 181 7.29 3.80 17.14
N ILE A 182 7.21 3.82 15.81
CA ILE A 182 7.30 5.05 15.03
C ILE A 182 5.99 5.84 15.15
N LYS A 183 6.11 7.17 15.31
CA LYS A 183 4.97 8.08 15.45
C LYS A 183 3.96 7.93 14.33
N PRO A 184 2.68 7.65 14.62
CA PRO A 184 1.64 7.48 13.60
C PRO A 184 1.52 8.66 12.65
N LYS A 185 1.66 9.89 13.16
CA LYS A 185 1.62 11.11 12.35
C LYS A 185 2.68 11.10 11.24
N GLU A 186 3.92 10.79 11.56
CA GLU A 186 5.03 10.81 10.59
C GLU A 186 4.86 9.70 9.54
N VAL A 187 4.34 8.54 9.95
CA VAL A 187 4.03 7.43 9.02
C VAL A 187 2.89 7.81 8.08
N ASN A 188 1.80 8.39 8.59
CA ASN A 188 0.68 8.86 7.76
C ASN A 188 1.13 9.91 6.74
N GLU A 189 1.92 10.90 7.16
CA GLU A 189 2.46 11.95 6.29
C GLU A 189 3.31 11.34 5.18
N TRP A 190 4.15 10.35 5.50
CA TRP A 190 4.95 9.64 4.49
C TRP A 190 4.07 8.88 3.50
N PHE A 191 3.12 8.06 3.98
CA PHE A 191 2.22 7.30 3.10
C PHE A 191 1.41 8.22 2.18
N LEU A 192 0.89 9.33 2.72
CA LEU A 192 0.13 10.29 1.95
C LEU A 192 0.97 10.98 0.85
N SER A 193 2.27 11.14 1.10
CA SER A 193 3.18 11.84 0.18
C SER A 193 3.70 10.96 -0.97
N VAL A 194 3.83 9.64 -0.76
CA VAL A 194 4.61 8.79 -1.68
C VAL A 194 3.76 7.89 -2.59
N TYR A 195 2.45 7.72 -2.31
CA TYR A 195 1.61 6.83 -3.11
C TYR A 195 0.64 7.58 -4.02
N ALA A 196 0.56 7.16 -5.29
CA ALA A 196 -0.34 7.74 -6.28
C ALA A 196 -1.84 7.56 -5.95
N ASP A 197 -2.18 6.57 -5.14
CA ASP A 197 -3.55 6.28 -4.71
C ASP A 197 -3.89 6.84 -3.31
N ALA A 198 -2.97 7.56 -2.68
CA ALA A 198 -3.16 8.09 -1.33
C ALA A 198 -4.12 9.29 -1.32
N TYR A 199 -5.22 9.10 -0.62
CA TYR A 199 -6.17 10.13 -0.23
C TYR A 199 -6.44 9.96 1.27
N GLU A 200 -6.54 11.05 2.02
CA GLU A 200 -6.61 10.98 3.47
C GLU A 200 -7.71 10.04 3.98
N TRP A 201 -8.87 10.02 3.34
CA TRP A 201 -10.00 9.21 3.77
C TRP A 201 -9.77 7.70 3.64
N VAL A 202 -8.97 7.26 2.67
CA VAL A 202 -8.63 5.84 2.48
C VAL A 202 -7.31 5.48 3.16
N GLU A 203 -6.38 6.42 3.22
CA GLU A 203 -5.05 6.19 3.76
C GLU A 203 -5.05 6.17 5.29
N LEU A 204 -5.59 7.21 5.93
CA LEU A 204 -5.52 7.41 7.38
C LEU A 204 -6.07 6.22 8.21
N PRO A 205 -7.27 5.65 7.94
CA PRO A 205 -7.73 4.49 8.68
C PRO A 205 -6.88 3.23 8.41
N ASN A 206 -6.38 3.05 7.19
CA ASN A 206 -5.52 1.91 6.87
C ASN A 206 -4.17 2.01 7.58
N VAL A 207 -3.56 3.18 7.67
CA VAL A 207 -2.27 3.36 8.34
C VAL A 207 -2.44 3.46 9.84
N SER A 208 -3.17 4.43 10.36
CA SER A 208 -3.34 4.61 11.81
C SER A 208 -4.08 3.44 12.46
N GLY A 209 -5.17 2.95 11.86
CA GLY A 209 -5.99 1.90 12.44
C GLY A 209 -5.43 0.52 12.20
N MET A 210 -5.26 0.13 10.92
CA MET A 210 -4.87 -1.24 10.59
C MET A 210 -3.38 -1.48 10.81
N ALA A 211 -2.50 -0.65 10.21
CA ALA A 211 -1.07 -0.92 10.22
C ALA A 211 -0.42 -0.62 11.58
N LEU A 212 -0.79 0.48 12.23
CA LEU A 212 -0.14 0.97 13.43
C LEU A 212 -0.94 0.71 14.74
N PHE A 213 -2.18 0.24 14.64
CA PHE A 213 -3.06 0.07 15.78
C PHE A 213 -3.16 1.33 16.67
N ALA A 214 -2.95 2.50 16.09
CA ALA A 214 -2.93 3.77 16.79
C ALA A 214 -4.32 4.17 17.31
N ASP A 215 -5.38 3.57 16.79
CA ASP A 215 -6.77 3.80 17.18
C ASP A 215 -7.28 2.90 18.31
N GLY A 216 -6.41 2.04 18.88
CA GLY A 216 -6.78 1.17 20.00
C GLY A 216 -7.79 0.08 19.64
N GLY A 217 -7.95 -0.26 18.36
CA GLY A 217 -8.82 -1.35 17.92
C GLY A 217 -10.19 -0.90 17.38
N ILE A 218 -10.35 0.36 17.01
CA ILE A 218 -11.56 0.85 16.32
C ILE A 218 -11.67 0.21 14.93
N MET A 219 -10.56 0.19 14.17
CA MET A 219 -10.48 -0.36 12.82
C MET A 219 -10.32 -1.87 12.81
N ALA A 220 -9.36 -2.36 13.56
CA ALA A 220 -8.95 -3.76 13.60
C ALA A 220 -8.93 -4.26 15.04
N SER A 221 -9.48 -5.45 15.30
CA SER A 221 -9.61 -6.00 16.64
C SER A 221 -8.29 -6.35 17.36
N LYS A 222 -7.16 -6.32 16.62
CA LYS A 222 -5.82 -6.61 17.14
C LYS A 222 -4.75 -5.97 16.24
N PRO A 223 -3.53 -5.72 16.77
CA PRO A 223 -2.39 -5.29 15.98
C PRO A 223 -2.00 -6.32 14.91
N TYR A 224 -1.64 -5.87 13.73
CA TYR A 224 -1.08 -6.71 12.66
C TYR A 224 0.44 -6.84 12.80
N ALA A 225 0.91 -7.09 14.02
CA ALA A 225 2.32 -7.35 14.26
C ALA A 225 2.73 -8.75 13.81
N SER A 226 3.90 -8.85 13.17
CA SER A 226 4.47 -10.14 12.77
C SER A 226 6.00 -10.12 12.75
N SER A 227 6.59 -11.30 12.97
CA SER A 227 8.04 -11.49 12.84
C SER A 227 8.46 -11.63 11.37
N GLY A 228 9.78 -11.64 11.12
CA GLY A 228 10.34 -11.89 9.79
C GLY A 228 9.92 -13.23 9.15
N ALA A 229 9.45 -14.19 9.94
CA ALA A 229 8.95 -15.46 9.44
C ALA A 229 7.74 -15.31 8.50
N TYR A 230 6.86 -14.33 8.77
CA TYR A 230 5.76 -14.01 7.86
C TYR A 230 6.28 -13.50 6.51
N ILE A 231 7.18 -12.52 6.52
CA ILE A 231 7.77 -11.95 5.32
C ILE A 231 8.48 -13.03 4.49
N ASN A 232 9.24 -13.91 5.15
CA ASN A 232 9.93 -15.02 4.49
C ASN A 232 8.99 -16.04 3.83
N ARG A 233 7.79 -16.22 4.40
CA ARG A 233 6.78 -17.13 3.83
C ARG A 233 6.07 -16.53 2.63
N MET A 234 5.83 -15.20 2.65
CA MET A 234 5.03 -14.50 1.65
C MET A 234 5.86 -13.87 0.52
N SER A 235 7.20 -13.94 0.62
CA SER A 235 8.10 -13.32 -0.35
C SER A 235 9.43 -14.08 -0.50
N ASN A 236 10.21 -13.65 -1.49
CA ASN A 236 11.61 -14.07 -1.66
C ASN A 236 12.64 -13.09 -1.05
N TYR A 237 12.20 -12.03 -0.37
CA TYR A 237 13.08 -10.95 0.13
C TYR A 237 14.16 -11.42 1.10
N CYS A 238 13.86 -12.45 1.92
CA CYS A 238 14.81 -12.94 2.90
C CYS A 238 15.97 -13.75 2.30
N LYS A 239 15.84 -14.22 1.04
CA LYS A 239 16.85 -15.06 0.38
C LYS A 239 18.20 -14.35 0.26
N ASP A 240 18.17 -13.06 -0.12
CA ASP A 240 19.37 -12.25 -0.34
C ASP A 240 19.54 -11.14 0.72
N CYS A 241 18.89 -11.31 1.89
CA CYS A 241 18.96 -10.34 2.97
C CYS A 241 20.28 -10.43 3.73
N HIS A 242 20.78 -9.27 4.21
CA HIS A 242 21.94 -9.22 5.11
C HIS A 242 21.71 -9.99 6.41
N TYR A 243 20.47 -10.00 6.90
CA TYR A 243 20.06 -10.65 8.15
C TYR A 243 19.50 -12.04 7.88
N ASP A 244 19.71 -12.97 8.82
CA ASP A 244 19.09 -14.31 8.77
C ASP A 244 17.76 -14.31 9.53
N VAL A 245 16.69 -14.64 8.82
CA VAL A 245 15.34 -14.73 9.38
C VAL A 245 15.18 -15.84 10.43
N LYS A 246 16.09 -16.80 10.49
CA LYS A 246 16.10 -17.88 11.49
C LYS A 246 16.79 -17.47 12.78
N GLU A 247 17.69 -16.49 12.74
CA GLU A 247 18.38 -15.98 13.92
C GLU A 247 17.50 -14.98 14.68
N LYS A 248 17.41 -15.16 15.99
CA LYS A 248 16.65 -14.29 16.91
C LYS A 248 17.54 -13.32 17.68
N ILE A 249 18.79 -13.66 17.88
CA ILE A 249 19.76 -12.90 18.64
C ILE A 249 21.11 -12.86 17.91
N GLY A 250 21.88 -11.76 18.10
CA GLY A 250 23.18 -11.61 17.49
C GLY A 250 23.19 -10.65 16.31
N LYS A 251 24.37 -10.42 15.73
CA LYS A 251 24.61 -9.39 14.72
C LYS A 251 23.89 -9.68 13.38
N LYS A 252 23.50 -10.91 13.14
CA LYS A 252 22.80 -11.34 11.94
C LYS A 252 21.31 -11.60 12.19
N ALA A 253 20.82 -11.41 13.41
CA ALA A 253 19.41 -11.58 13.73
C ALA A 253 18.54 -10.62 12.92
N CYS A 254 17.43 -11.15 12.40
CA CYS A 254 16.45 -10.33 11.69
C CYS A 254 15.84 -9.29 12.64
N PRO A 255 15.91 -7.98 12.32
CA PRO A 255 15.33 -6.95 13.19
C PRO A 255 13.83 -7.14 13.47
N PHE A 256 13.06 -7.64 12.51
CA PHE A 256 11.66 -8.00 12.73
C PHE A 256 11.47 -9.08 13.80
N ASN A 257 12.40 -10.02 13.93
CA ASN A 257 12.34 -11.04 14.98
C ASN A 257 12.77 -10.48 16.34
N TYR A 258 13.67 -9.50 16.34
CA TYR A 258 14.17 -8.91 17.58
C TYR A 258 13.15 -7.96 18.23
N LEU A 259 12.43 -7.19 17.38
CA LEU A 259 11.46 -6.20 17.83
C LEU A 259 10.07 -6.82 18.13
N TYR A 260 9.72 -7.93 17.45
CA TYR A 260 8.46 -8.65 17.64
C TYR A 260 8.48 -9.47 18.96
#